data_de049a1b1ca6c9cdb518810e66408387
#
_entry.id   de049a1b1ca6c9cdb518810e66408387
#
_cell.length_a   1.000
_cell.length_b   1.000
_cell.length_c   1.000
_cell.angle_alpha   90.00
_cell.angle_beta   90.00
_cell.angle_gamma   90.00
#
_symmetry.space_group_name_H-M   'P 1'
#
loop_
_entity.id
_entity.type
_entity.pdbx_description
1 polymer ?
#
loop_
_entity_poly.entity_id
_entity_poly.type
_entity_poly.pdbx_seq_one_letter_code
_entity_poly.pdbx_strand_id
1 'polypeptide(L)'
;DSFVICNGLEGCLFVYSQEEWNKFVAELETLPRMSKDARIFKRYFFGSANEGSFDRQGRVLVPTSLRKAAHLEKEVVLVGVQDRVEIWDKALWEEKSQISEEDLDAIAERMEAIGIRI
;
A
#
# COMPACT_ATOMS: atom_id res chain seq x y z
N ASP A 1 19.32 -7.21 1.53
CA ASP A 1 17.96 -7.10 1.97
C ASP A 1 17.08 -6.52 0.89
N SER A 2 16.22 -7.35 0.38
CA SER A 2 15.31 -6.97 -0.70
C SER A 2 13.89 -6.80 -0.16
N PHE A 3 13.12 -6.05 -0.92
CA PHE A 3 11.71 -5.83 -0.64
C PHE A 3 10.97 -5.77 -1.97
N VAL A 4 9.64 -5.77 -1.91
CA VAL A 4 8.80 -5.58 -3.10
C VAL A 4 8.04 -4.28 -2.94
N ILE A 5 8.08 -3.46 -3.97
CA ILE A 5 7.33 -2.20 -4.03
C ILE A 5 6.31 -2.29 -5.16
N CYS A 6 5.09 -1.85 -4.91
CA CYS A 6 4.02 -1.90 -5.90
C CYS A 6 3.06 -0.74 -5.70
N ASN A 7 2.14 -0.57 -6.63
CA ASN A 7 1.05 0.36 -6.46
C ASN A 7 0.25 -0.03 -5.22
N GLY A 8 -0.16 0.94 -4.45
CA GLY A 8 -1.03 0.74 -3.30
C GLY A 8 -2.46 1.16 -3.61
N LEU A 9 -3.19 1.44 -2.57
CA LEU A 9 -4.56 1.91 -2.68
C LEU A 9 -4.63 3.36 -2.18
N GLU A 10 -5.61 4.10 -2.66
CA GLU A 10 -5.87 5.48 -2.25
C GLU A 10 -4.77 6.47 -2.65
N GLY A 11 -3.90 6.08 -3.55
CA GLY A 11 -2.89 6.98 -4.09
C GLY A 11 -1.48 6.80 -3.55
N CYS A 12 -1.25 5.82 -2.68
CA CYS A 12 0.08 5.54 -2.15
C CYS A 12 0.73 4.35 -2.85
N LEU A 13 1.97 4.07 -2.48
CA LEU A 13 2.67 2.84 -2.85
C LEU A 13 2.73 1.93 -1.63
N PHE A 14 2.76 0.63 -1.87
CA PHE A 14 2.98 -0.37 -0.81
C PHE A 14 4.37 -0.94 -0.93
N VAL A 15 5.04 -1.10 0.20
CA VAL A 15 6.34 -1.78 0.30
C VAL A 15 6.18 -2.95 1.26
N TYR A 16 6.55 -4.13 0.78
CA TYR A 16 6.47 -5.36 1.56
C TYR A 16 7.87 -5.95 1.71
N SER A 17 8.12 -6.55 2.88
CA SER A 17 9.24 -7.49 2.97
C SER A 17 8.95 -8.67 2.05
N GLN A 18 9.96 -9.44 1.69
CA GLN A 18 9.74 -10.62 0.86
C GLN A 18 8.77 -11.61 1.52
N GLU A 19 8.87 -11.76 2.83
CA GLU A 19 7.98 -12.64 3.57
C GLU A 19 6.52 -12.17 3.52
N GLU A 20 6.28 -10.89 3.76
CA GLU A 20 4.93 -10.35 3.73
C GLU A 20 4.37 -10.31 2.30
N TRP A 21 5.22 -10.07 1.30
CA TRP A 21 4.80 -10.16 -0.09
C TRP A 21 4.32 -11.57 -0.44
N ASN A 22 5.04 -12.58 0.01
CA ASN A 22 4.65 -13.97 -0.25
C ASN A 22 3.30 -14.29 0.38
N LYS A 23 3.02 -13.76 1.56
CA LYS A 23 1.72 -13.92 2.21
C LYS A 23 0.60 -13.24 1.41
N PHE A 24 0.88 -12.04 0.91
CA PHE A 24 -0.08 -11.30 0.10
C PHE A 24 -0.38 -12.04 -1.22
N VAL A 25 0.64 -12.55 -1.87
CA VAL A 25 0.49 -13.35 -3.09
C VAL A 25 -0.40 -14.57 -2.81
N ALA A 26 -0.17 -15.26 -1.70
CA ALA A 26 -0.97 -16.42 -1.33
C ALA A 26 -2.45 -16.05 -1.13
N GLU A 27 -2.72 -14.90 -0.54
CA GLU A 27 -4.09 -14.43 -0.38
C GLU A 27 -4.74 -14.12 -1.73
N LEU A 28 -4.01 -13.46 -2.63
CA LEU A 28 -4.53 -13.14 -3.97
C LEU A 28 -4.83 -14.42 -4.77
N GLU A 29 -4.08 -15.47 -4.55
CA GLU A 29 -4.30 -16.76 -5.22
C GLU A 29 -5.62 -17.41 -4.81
N THR A 30 -6.19 -17.06 -3.67
CA THR A 30 -7.49 -17.58 -3.24
C THR A 30 -8.67 -16.95 -3.97
N LEU A 31 -8.45 -15.88 -4.71
CA LEU A 31 -9.51 -15.20 -5.43
C LEU A 31 -10.00 -16.04 -6.61
N PRO A 32 -11.31 -15.99 -6.91
CA PRO A 32 -11.87 -16.77 -8.02
C PRO A 32 -11.31 -16.36 -9.37
N ARG A 33 -10.83 -17.32 -10.15
CA ARG A 33 -10.28 -17.06 -11.49
C ARG A 33 -11.31 -16.50 -12.46
N MET A 34 -12.56 -16.87 -12.29
CA MET A 34 -13.65 -16.43 -13.18
C MET A 34 -14.14 -15.03 -12.89
N SER A 35 -13.74 -14.46 -11.75
CA SER A 35 -14.14 -13.12 -11.39
C SER A 35 -13.33 -12.09 -12.18
N LYS A 36 -14.02 -11.18 -12.85
CA LYS A 36 -13.38 -10.08 -13.56
C LYS A 36 -12.66 -9.15 -12.57
N ASP A 37 -13.31 -8.87 -11.44
CA ASP A 37 -12.70 -8.02 -10.41
C ASP A 37 -11.42 -8.63 -9.85
N ALA A 38 -11.43 -9.94 -9.63
CA ALA A 38 -10.23 -10.64 -9.14
C ALA A 38 -9.09 -10.53 -10.15
N ARG A 39 -9.38 -10.67 -11.45
CA ARG A 39 -8.37 -10.53 -12.50
C ARG A 39 -7.81 -9.12 -12.57
N ILE A 40 -8.67 -8.11 -12.45
CA ILE A 40 -8.25 -6.71 -12.46
C ILE A 40 -7.35 -6.43 -11.25
N PHE A 41 -7.77 -6.90 -10.08
CA PHE A 41 -7.04 -6.70 -8.82
C PHE A 41 -5.65 -7.33 -8.87
N LYS A 42 -5.57 -8.59 -9.32
CA LYS A 42 -4.29 -9.28 -9.46
C LYS A 42 -3.36 -8.56 -10.45
N ARG A 43 -3.90 -8.15 -11.60
CA ARG A 43 -3.13 -7.44 -12.62
C ARG A 43 -2.60 -6.12 -12.08
N TYR A 44 -3.40 -5.42 -11.31
CA TYR A 44 -3.02 -4.15 -10.70
C TYR A 44 -1.80 -4.30 -9.79
N PHE A 45 -1.84 -5.26 -8.88
CA PHE A 45 -0.74 -5.44 -7.93
C PHE A 45 0.47 -6.12 -8.56
N PHE A 46 0.27 -7.24 -9.23
CA PHE A 46 1.38 -7.98 -9.84
C PHE A 46 2.04 -7.21 -10.98
N GLY A 47 1.25 -6.50 -11.76
CA GLY A 47 1.77 -5.73 -12.89
C GLY A 47 2.65 -4.55 -12.48
N SER A 48 2.47 -4.03 -11.29
CA SER A 48 3.26 -2.91 -10.78
C SER A 48 4.39 -3.33 -9.84
N ALA A 49 4.47 -4.61 -9.48
CA ALA A 49 5.42 -5.08 -8.48
C ALA A 49 6.85 -5.06 -9.03
N ASN A 50 7.76 -4.52 -8.23
CA ASN A 50 9.18 -4.46 -8.54
C ASN A 50 9.97 -4.83 -7.30
N GLU A 51 11.04 -5.61 -7.48
CA GLU A 51 11.98 -5.84 -6.40
C GLU A 51 12.86 -4.60 -6.24
N GLY A 52 13.15 -4.28 -5.00
CA GLY A 52 14.03 -3.20 -4.66
C GLY A 52 15.03 -3.61 -3.59
N SER A 53 16.03 -2.80 -3.40
CA SER A 53 17.02 -3.02 -2.35
C SER A 53 17.56 -1.69 -1.88
N PHE A 54 18.17 -1.69 -0.69
CA PHE A 54 18.82 -0.51 -0.16
C PHE A 54 20.23 -0.41 -0.72
N ASP A 55 20.65 0.80 -1.06
CA ASP A 55 22.05 1.03 -1.38
C ASP A 55 22.88 1.11 -0.09
N ARG A 56 24.18 1.37 -0.21
CA ARG A 56 25.10 1.42 0.94
C ARG A 56 24.74 2.52 1.94
N GLN A 57 24.02 3.53 1.49
CA GLN A 57 23.64 4.67 2.33
C GLN A 57 22.20 4.53 2.83
N GLY A 58 21.57 3.38 2.63
CA GLY A 58 20.20 3.14 3.07
C GLY A 58 19.14 3.77 2.17
N ARG A 59 19.51 4.16 0.94
CA ARG A 59 18.59 4.77 0.00
C ARG A 59 17.96 3.73 -0.90
N VAL A 60 16.79 4.03 -1.38
CA VAL A 60 15.99 3.17 -2.25
C VAL A 60 15.62 3.95 -3.51
N LEU A 61 15.77 3.31 -4.66
CA LEU A 61 15.31 3.90 -5.92
C LEU A 61 13.87 3.44 -6.17
N VAL A 62 12.96 4.41 -6.24
CA VAL A 62 11.57 4.12 -6.62
C VAL A 62 11.45 4.21 -8.13
N PRO A 63 11.01 3.14 -8.82
CA PRO A 63 10.85 3.18 -10.28
C PRO A 63 9.99 4.35 -10.74
N THR A 64 10.32 4.91 -11.90
CA THR A 64 9.64 6.09 -12.43
C THR A 64 8.15 5.88 -12.58
N SER A 65 7.72 4.71 -13.04
CA SER A 65 6.29 4.41 -13.21
C SER A 65 5.53 4.46 -11.90
N LEU A 66 6.14 3.99 -10.80
CA LEU A 66 5.54 4.03 -9.48
C LEU A 66 5.53 5.46 -8.91
N ARG A 67 6.62 6.20 -9.13
CA ARG A 67 6.64 7.60 -8.71
C ARG A 67 5.52 8.40 -9.36
N LYS A 68 5.29 8.16 -10.65
CA LYS A 68 4.19 8.82 -11.37
C LYS A 68 2.83 8.39 -10.86
N ALA A 69 2.65 7.11 -10.64
CA ALA A 69 1.37 6.56 -10.17
C ALA A 69 0.97 7.15 -8.81
N ALA A 70 1.94 7.37 -7.92
CA ALA A 70 1.69 7.92 -6.58
C ALA A 70 1.92 9.43 -6.50
N HIS A 71 2.19 10.07 -7.62
CA HIS A 71 2.45 11.52 -7.69
C HIS A 71 3.57 11.97 -6.76
N LEU A 72 4.58 11.13 -6.55
CA LEU A 72 5.71 11.47 -5.69
C LEU A 72 6.57 12.53 -6.36
N GLU A 73 6.72 13.67 -5.72
CA GLU A 73 7.53 14.74 -6.24
C GLU A 73 8.86 14.85 -5.50
N LYS A 74 8.85 15.33 -4.29
CA LYS A 74 10.05 15.62 -3.56
C LYS A 74 10.06 15.02 -2.16
N GLU A 75 9.09 15.41 -1.35
CA GLU A 75 8.99 14.91 0.01
C GLU A 75 7.95 13.82 0.11
N VAL A 76 8.28 12.78 0.84
CA VAL A 76 7.38 11.63 1.02
C VAL A 76 7.20 11.35 2.50
N VAL A 77 6.12 10.67 2.82
CA VAL A 77 5.82 10.19 4.18
C VAL A 77 5.76 8.67 4.13
N LEU A 78 6.47 8.04 5.03
CA LEU A 78 6.43 6.59 5.18
C LEU A 78 5.55 6.24 6.37
N VAL A 79 4.56 5.39 6.14
CA VAL A 79 3.61 4.99 7.17
C VAL A 79 3.65 3.48 7.34
N GLY A 80 4.09 3.02 8.49
CA GLY A 80 4.08 1.58 8.80
C GLY A 80 2.67 1.13 9.15
N VAL A 81 2.17 0.14 8.43
CA VAL A 81 0.83 -0.41 8.62
C VAL A 81 0.96 -1.92 8.81
N GLN A 82 1.50 -2.31 9.95
CA GLN A 82 1.67 -3.69 10.39
C GLN A 82 2.40 -4.63 9.42
N ASP A 83 1.76 -4.99 8.29
CA ASP A 83 2.31 -5.95 7.33
C ASP A 83 3.01 -5.30 6.15
N ARG A 84 2.96 -3.98 6.07
CA ARG A 84 3.59 -3.24 4.97
C ARG A 84 3.90 -1.82 5.37
N VAL A 85 4.65 -1.14 4.52
CA VAL A 85 4.88 0.31 4.63
C VAL A 85 4.21 0.97 3.45
N GLU A 86 3.53 2.08 3.70
CA GLU A 86 2.96 2.91 2.65
C GLU A 86 3.88 4.09 2.39
N ILE A 87 4.08 4.40 1.11
CA ILE A 87 4.81 5.61 0.71
C ILE A 87 3.81 6.59 0.11
N TRP A 88 3.71 7.75 0.71
CA TRP A 88 2.78 8.80 0.30
C TRP A 88 3.56 10.03 -0.13
N ASP A 89 3.07 10.70 -1.16
CA ASP A 89 3.46 12.08 -1.40
C ASP A 89 3.04 12.92 -0.19
N LYS A 90 3.92 13.78 0.30
CA LYS A 90 3.65 14.52 1.53
C LYS A 90 2.37 15.34 1.49
N ALA A 91 2.16 16.07 0.40
CA ALA A 91 0.95 16.90 0.27
C ALA A 91 -0.31 16.03 0.25
N LEU A 92 -0.27 14.91 -0.45
CA LEU A 92 -1.40 13.98 -0.48
C LEU A 92 -1.64 13.35 0.88
N TRP A 93 -0.59 13.00 1.61
CA TRP A 93 -0.71 12.46 2.97
C TRP A 93 -1.38 13.46 3.90
N GLU A 94 -0.98 14.73 3.84
CA GLU A 94 -1.57 15.78 4.68
C GLU A 94 -3.08 15.91 4.40
N GLU A 95 -3.48 15.78 3.15
CA GLU A 95 -4.89 15.82 2.77
C GLU A 95 -5.64 14.58 3.24
N LYS A 96 -5.11 13.38 2.95
CA LYS A 96 -5.77 12.12 3.24
C LYS A 96 -5.79 11.76 4.73
N SER A 97 -4.83 12.25 5.49
CA SER A 97 -4.76 11.94 6.93
C SER A 97 -5.62 12.86 7.79
N GLN A 98 -6.18 13.92 7.19
CA GLN A 98 -7.11 14.78 7.90
C GLN A 98 -8.49 14.14 7.93
N ILE A 99 -8.92 13.76 9.12
CA ILE A 99 -10.23 13.17 9.31
C ILE A 99 -10.88 13.84 10.52
N SER A 100 -12.15 14.22 10.39
CA SER A 100 -12.88 14.83 11.50
C SER A 100 -13.19 13.80 12.58
N GLU A 101 -13.38 14.25 13.81
CA GLU A 101 -13.78 13.37 14.91
C GLU A 101 -15.09 12.64 14.59
N GLU A 102 -16.03 13.34 13.98
CA GLU A 102 -17.31 12.74 13.59
C GLU A 102 -17.13 11.59 12.62
N ASP A 103 -16.30 11.80 11.59
CA ASP A 103 -16.07 10.76 10.59
C ASP A 103 -15.31 9.57 11.19
N LEU A 104 -14.33 9.86 12.05
CA LEU A 104 -13.59 8.79 12.72
C LEU A 104 -14.50 7.99 13.65
N ASP A 105 -15.37 8.66 14.40
CA ASP A 105 -16.32 7.97 15.29
C ASP A 105 -17.27 7.09 14.48
N ALA A 106 -17.73 7.57 13.33
CA ALA A 106 -18.59 6.79 12.46
C ALA A 106 -17.88 5.54 11.91
N ILE A 107 -16.61 5.69 11.53
CA ILE A 107 -15.80 4.56 11.09
C ILE A 107 -15.61 3.57 12.26
N ALA A 108 -15.31 4.09 13.46
CA ALA A 108 -15.13 3.25 14.65
C ALA A 108 -16.37 2.42 14.94
N GLU A 109 -17.56 3.01 14.83
CA GLU A 109 -18.82 2.27 15.00
C GLU A 109 -18.95 1.13 13.98
N ARG A 110 -18.60 1.40 12.73
CA ARG A 110 -18.64 0.36 11.70
C ARG A 110 -17.65 -0.76 11.98
N MET A 111 -16.49 -0.42 12.52
CA MET A 111 -15.47 -1.43 12.88
C MET A 111 -15.94 -2.26 14.07
N GLU A 112 -16.56 -1.64 15.06
CA GLU A 112 -17.12 -2.38 16.18
C GLU A 112 -18.23 -3.34 15.71
N ALA A 113 -19.03 -2.92 14.75
CA ALA A 113 -20.10 -3.76 14.19
C ALA A 113 -19.57 -5.03 13.53
N ILE A 114 -18.34 -5.04 13.06
CA ILE A 114 -17.71 -6.23 12.47
C ILE A 114 -16.75 -6.93 13.45
N GLY A 115 -16.78 -6.55 14.72
CA GLY A 115 -16.09 -7.30 15.76
C GLY A 115 -14.78 -6.72 16.26
N ILE A 116 -14.42 -5.50 15.85
CA ILE A 116 -13.20 -4.85 16.33
C ILE A 116 -13.50 -4.16 17.66
N ARG A 117 -12.66 -4.40 18.63
CA ARG A 117 -12.77 -3.76 19.95
C ARG A 117 -11.80 -2.60 20.06
N ILE A 118 -12.32 -1.51 20.54
CA ILE A 118 -11.51 -0.30 20.75
C ILE A 118 -11.55 0.08 22.23
#